data_29d861b68f4ecfd93daca2989d09cf99
#
_entry.id   29d861b68f4ecfd93daca2989d09cf99
#
_cell.length_a   1.000
_cell.length_b   1.000
_cell.length_c   1.000
_cell.angle_alpha   90.00
_cell.angle_beta   90.00
_cell.angle_gamma   90.00
#
_symmetry.space_group_name_H-M   'P 1'
#
loop_
_entity.id
_entity.type
_entity.pdbx_description
1 polymer ?
#
loop_
_entity_poly.entity_id
_entity_poly.type
_entity_poly.pdbx_seq_one_letter_code
_entity_poly.pdbx_strand_id
1 'polypeptide(L)'
;GCVDSRSHSHAVYMLVDTSGTYAQEAGKAQVIINYLLGSLQPGDSLAVARVQSRSFSEKDIVAKATFDSRPSQENAQKRAFRERIENSFRAVSGSRYTDITGGLIQGAEFLNETGAGSKTIIIFSDMQEELDKVTQRDFPISLKGVRVVAVNVVKLKTDNIDPRKYMGRLEAWQKRVETAGAREWRVINNLDRLDAILARG
;
A
#
# COMPACT_ATOMS: atom_id res chain seq x y z
N GLY A 1 5.02 -15.20 32.02
CA GLY A 1 4.75 -13.98 31.32
C GLY A 1 4.16 -14.27 29.95
N CYS A 2 2.94 -13.80 29.68
CA CYS A 2 2.37 -13.88 28.34
C CYS A 2 3.22 -13.01 27.41
N VAL A 3 3.97 -13.64 26.53
CA VAL A 3 4.63 -12.92 25.44
C VAL A 3 3.52 -12.38 24.54
N ASP A 4 3.44 -11.06 24.38
CA ASP A 4 2.48 -10.44 23.49
C ASP A 4 2.79 -10.88 22.06
N SER A 5 1.96 -11.78 21.50
CA SER A 5 2.13 -12.31 20.15
C SER A 5 2.08 -11.21 19.08
N ARG A 6 1.51 -10.04 19.39
CA ARG A 6 1.42 -8.90 18.47
C ARG A 6 2.78 -8.29 18.16
N SER A 7 3.75 -8.35 19.10
CA SER A 7 5.09 -7.77 18.88
C SER A 7 5.88 -8.48 17.77
N HIS A 8 5.47 -9.71 17.40
CA HIS A 8 6.12 -10.51 16.36
C HIS A 8 5.32 -10.56 15.05
N SER A 9 4.12 -9.97 15.03
CA SER A 9 3.27 -9.96 13.84
C SER A 9 3.66 -8.87 12.84
N HIS A 10 3.27 -9.10 11.59
CA HIS A 10 3.37 -8.13 10.51
C HIS A 10 2.00 -7.55 10.19
N ALA A 11 1.96 -6.26 9.95
CA ALA A 11 0.81 -5.62 9.35
C ALA A 11 1.24 -4.90 8.07
N VAL A 12 0.53 -5.15 7.00
CA VAL A 12 0.79 -4.57 5.68
C VAL A 12 -0.45 -3.84 5.19
N TYR A 13 -0.27 -2.61 4.77
CA TYR A 13 -1.30 -1.83 4.11
C TYR A 13 -0.85 -1.49 2.70
N MET A 14 -1.60 -1.93 1.70
CA MET A 14 -1.27 -1.71 0.29
C MET A 14 -2.23 -0.73 -0.35
N LEU A 15 -1.68 0.37 -0.86
CA LEU A 15 -2.38 1.34 -1.68
C LEU A 15 -2.17 1.00 -3.15
N VAL A 16 -3.26 0.81 -3.89
CA VAL A 16 -3.22 0.51 -5.33
C VAL A 16 -3.78 1.69 -6.11
N ASP A 17 -2.92 2.30 -6.89
CA ASP A 17 -3.30 3.37 -7.81
C ASP A 17 -4.07 2.74 -8.98
N THR A 18 -5.31 3.19 -9.17
CA THR A 18 -6.18 2.75 -10.27
C THR A 18 -6.51 3.91 -11.21
N SER A 19 -5.76 5.01 -11.10
CA SER A 19 -5.92 6.18 -11.95
C SER A 19 -5.10 6.08 -13.23
N GLY A 20 -5.54 6.74 -14.29
CA GLY A 20 -4.80 6.90 -15.54
C GLY A 20 -4.24 5.58 -16.09
N THR A 21 -2.95 5.57 -16.40
CA THR A 21 -2.25 4.40 -16.94
C THR A 21 -2.14 3.22 -15.97
N TYR A 22 -2.19 3.48 -14.65
CA TYR A 22 -2.14 2.42 -13.64
C TYR A 22 -3.38 1.56 -13.58
N ALA A 23 -4.51 2.01 -14.12
CA ALA A 23 -5.71 1.18 -14.24
C ALA A 23 -5.45 -0.13 -15.01
N GLN A 24 -4.50 -0.12 -15.96
CA GLN A 24 -4.12 -1.28 -16.75
C GLN A 24 -3.12 -2.21 -16.04
N GLU A 25 -2.57 -1.77 -14.92
CA GLU A 25 -1.53 -2.50 -14.17
C GLU A 25 -2.10 -3.32 -13.00
N ALA A 26 -3.41 -3.44 -12.91
CA ALA A 26 -4.09 -4.20 -11.85
C ALA A 26 -3.60 -5.65 -11.74
N GLY A 27 -3.24 -6.28 -12.87
CA GLY A 27 -2.68 -7.64 -12.87
C GLY A 27 -1.36 -7.74 -12.11
N LYS A 28 -0.50 -6.73 -12.21
CA LYS A 28 0.78 -6.70 -11.48
C LYS A 28 0.55 -6.45 -9.98
N ALA A 29 -0.41 -5.60 -9.65
CA ALA A 29 -0.81 -5.41 -8.25
C ALA A 29 -1.34 -6.73 -7.65
N GLN A 30 -2.12 -7.50 -8.43
CA GLN A 30 -2.62 -8.81 -8.01
C GLN A 30 -1.47 -9.79 -7.71
N VAL A 31 -0.40 -9.77 -8.49
CA VAL A 31 0.79 -10.62 -8.23
C VAL A 31 1.39 -10.29 -6.86
N ILE A 32 1.51 -9.02 -6.52
CA ILE A 32 2.01 -8.60 -5.21
C ILE A 32 1.08 -9.07 -4.10
N ILE A 33 -0.23 -8.90 -4.26
CA ILE A 33 -1.22 -9.32 -3.28
C ILE A 33 -1.19 -10.82 -3.06
N ASN A 34 -1.10 -11.60 -4.13
CA ASN A 34 -0.98 -13.06 -4.04
C ASN A 34 0.29 -13.48 -3.31
N TYR A 35 1.41 -12.79 -3.55
CA TYR A 35 2.65 -13.01 -2.81
C TYR A 35 2.47 -12.73 -1.31
N LEU A 36 1.83 -11.61 -0.96
CA LEU A 36 1.56 -11.25 0.43
C LEU A 36 0.68 -12.29 1.11
N LEU A 37 -0.39 -12.74 0.46
CA LEU A 37 -1.28 -13.78 0.98
C LEU A 37 -0.55 -15.11 1.21
N GLY A 38 0.41 -15.44 0.34
CA GLY A 38 1.24 -16.63 0.50
C GLY A 38 2.30 -16.52 1.60
N SER A 39 2.75 -15.31 1.91
CA SER A 39 3.87 -15.05 2.84
C SER A 39 3.42 -14.69 4.25
N LEU A 40 2.28 -14.05 4.41
CA LEU A 40 1.74 -13.65 5.70
C LEU A 40 1.23 -14.87 6.47
N GLN A 41 1.44 -14.84 7.77
CA GLN A 41 1.20 -15.95 8.68
C GLN A 41 0.03 -15.62 9.63
N PRO A 42 -0.47 -16.62 10.38
CA PRO A 42 -1.46 -16.37 11.43
C PRO A 42 -1.02 -15.26 12.38
N GLY A 43 -1.93 -14.36 12.70
CA GLY A 43 -1.66 -13.16 13.49
C GLY A 43 -1.23 -11.94 12.68
N ASP A 44 -0.80 -12.14 11.44
CA ASP A 44 -0.49 -11.03 10.53
C ASP A 44 -1.76 -10.40 9.98
N SER A 45 -1.65 -9.13 9.57
CA SER A 45 -2.78 -8.36 9.03
C SER A 45 -2.45 -7.79 7.66
N LEU A 46 -3.45 -7.76 6.80
CA LEU A 46 -3.35 -7.16 5.46
C LEU A 46 -4.58 -6.33 5.17
N ALA A 47 -4.38 -5.15 4.63
CA ALA A 47 -5.44 -4.35 4.02
C ALA A 47 -4.99 -3.88 2.64
N VAL A 48 -5.92 -3.85 1.70
CA VAL A 48 -5.71 -3.32 0.36
C VAL A 48 -6.75 -2.25 0.08
N ALA A 49 -6.31 -1.09 -0.37
CA ALA A 49 -7.15 0.04 -0.70
C ALA A 49 -6.85 0.55 -2.11
N ARG A 50 -7.86 1.11 -2.75
CA ARG A 50 -7.75 1.75 -4.07
C ARG A 50 -7.65 3.25 -3.91
N VAL A 51 -6.67 3.87 -4.54
CA VAL A 51 -6.47 5.32 -4.51
C VAL A 51 -7.08 5.92 -5.78
N GLN A 52 -8.37 6.21 -5.75
CA GLN A 52 -9.11 6.70 -6.92
C GLN A 52 -10.10 7.82 -6.62
N SER A 53 -10.35 8.15 -5.36
CA SER A 53 -11.33 9.16 -4.98
C SER A 53 -10.67 10.53 -4.81
N ARG A 54 -11.50 11.58 -4.90
CA ARG A 54 -11.07 12.95 -4.62
C ARG A 54 -10.57 13.14 -3.21
N SER A 55 -11.14 12.38 -2.29
CA SER A 55 -10.80 12.36 -0.88
C SER A 55 -10.84 10.93 -0.39
N PHE A 56 -9.69 10.40 -0.01
CA PHE A 56 -9.58 9.03 0.47
C PHE A 56 -10.38 8.84 1.76
N SER A 57 -11.11 7.73 1.86
CA SER A 57 -11.88 7.35 3.03
C SER A 57 -11.86 5.83 3.22
N GLU A 58 -12.43 5.32 4.31
CA GLU A 58 -12.55 3.89 4.56
C GLU A 58 -13.29 3.13 3.44
N LYS A 59 -14.13 3.80 2.65
CA LYS A 59 -14.82 3.22 1.50
C LYS A 59 -13.86 2.78 0.39
N ASP A 60 -12.66 3.32 0.37
CA ASP A 60 -11.62 2.97 -0.60
C ASP A 60 -10.89 1.69 -0.21
N ILE A 61 -11.07 1.20 1.02
CA ILE A 61 -10.51 -0.08 1.46
C ILE A 61 -11.34 -1.20 0.84
N VAL A 62 -10.68 -1.99 -0.01
CA VAL A 62 -11.30 -3.11 -0.73
C VAL A 62 -11.45 -4.33 0.15
N ALA A 63 -10.42 -4.66 0.90
CA ALA A 63 -10.38 -5.82 1.78
C ALA A 63 -9.40 -5.58 2.93
N LYS A 64 -9.73 -6.12 4.11
CA LYS A 64 -8.84 -6.14 5.26
C LYS A 64 -9.10 -7.40 6.09
N ALA A 65 -8.04 -7.99 6.63
CA ALA A 65 -8.12 -9.17 7.48
C ALA A 65 -6.92 -9.26 8.43
N THR A 66 -7.17 -9.85 9.61
CA THR A 66 -6.15 -10.41 10.48
C THR A 66 -6.30 -11.92 10.42
N PHE A 67 -5.25 -12.64 10.04
CA PHE A 67 -5.34 -14.07 9.75
C PHE A 67 -5.42 -14.91 11.02
N ASP A 68 -6.36 -15.86 11.01
CA ASP A 68 -6.63 -16.74 12.13
C ASP A 68 -5.54 -17.80 12.29
N SER A 69 -5.29 -18.24 13.51
CA SER A 69 -4.33 -19.31 13.82
C SER A 69 -4.82 -20.70 13.40
N ARG A 70 -6.11 -20.86 13.17
CA ARG A 70 -6.70 -22.14 12.70
C ARG A 70 -6.52 -22.28 11.20
N PRO A 71 -5.82 -23.32 10.67
CA PRO A 71 -5.49 -23.42 9.25
C PRO A 71 -6.69 -23.35 8.31
N SER A 72 -7.81 -23.98 8.66
CA SER A 72 -9.01 -23.94 7.82
C SER A 72 -9.62 -22.53 7.75
N GLN A 73 -9.60 -21.78 8.85
CA GLN A 73 -10.09 -20.41 8.89
C GLN A 73 -9.14 -19.46 8.15
N GLU A 74 -7.84 -19.61 8.35
CA GLU A 74 -6.82 -18.84 7.62
C GLU A 74 -6.97 -19.01 6.11
N ASN A 75 -7.09 -20.25 5.63
CA ASN A 75 -7.27 -20.53 4.21
C ASN A 75 -8.57 -19.95 3.65
N ALA A 76 -9.65 -20.02 4.39
CA ALA A 76 -10.92 -19.42 4.02
C ALA A 76 -10.83 -17.89 3.95
N GLN A 77 -10.17 -17.25 4.92
CA GLN A 77 -9.94 -15.82 4.94
C GLN A 77 -9.11 -15.35 3.74
N LYS A 78 -8.02 -16.05 3.42
CA LYS A 78 -7.14 -15.73 2.29
C LYS A 78 -7.87 -15.88 0.96
N ARG A 79 -8.70 -16.89 0.81
CA ARG A 79 -9.52 -17.14 -0.37
C ARG A 79 -10.56 -16.04 -0.57
N ALA A 80 -11.29 -15.70 0.49
CA ALA A 80 -12.28 -14.62 0.48
C ALA A 80 -11.62 -13.26 0.18
N PHE A 81 -10.46 -13.00 0.73
CA PHE A 81 -9.67 -11.79 0.47
C PHE A 81 -9.31 -11.69 -1.01
N ARG A 82 -8.77 -12.77 -1.59
CA ARG A 82 -8.41 -12.83 -3.01
C ARG A 82 -9.60 -12.57 -3.92
N GLU A 83 -10.74 -13.18 -3.64
CA GLU A 83 -11.96 -13.00 -4.43
C GLU A 83 -12.45 -11.53 -4.39
N ARG A 84 -12.38 -10.88 -3.23
CA ARG A 84 -12.74 -9.47 -3.12
C ARG A 84 -11.83 -8.58 -3.96
N ILE A 85 -10.53 -8.84 -3.95
CA ILE A 85 -9.56 -8.10 -4.75
C ILE A 85 -9.85 -8.31 -6.24
N GLU A 86 -10.02 -9.54 -6.69
CA GLU A 86 -10.29 -9.86 -8.08
C GLU A 86 -11.57 -9.18 -8.58
N ASN A 87 -12.64 -9.23 -7.80
CA ASN A 87 -13.91 -8.58 -8.14
C ASN A 87 -13.77 -7.05 -8.21
N SER A 88 -13.07 -6.46 -7.27
CA SER A 88 -12.83 -5.02 -7.26
C SER A 88 -12.01 -4.57 -8.48
N PHE A 89 -10.97 -5.33 -8.85
CA PHE A 89 -10.09 -4.96 -9.94
C PHE A 89 -10.74 -5.17 -11.32
N ARG A 90 -11.69 -6.07 -11.46
CA ARG A 90 -12.49 -6.21 -12.69
C ARG A 90 -13.35 -4.99 -12.96
N ALA A 91 -13.80 -4.31 -11.91
CA ALA A 91 -14.64 -3.13 -12.01
C ALA A 91 -13.84 -1.82 -12.10
N VAL A 92 -12.52 -1.88 -12.34
CA VAL A 92 -11.67 -0.71 -12.42
C VAL A 92 -11.98 0.09 -13.68
N SER A 93 -12.52 1.29 -13.48
CA SER A 93 -12.51 2.37 -14.47
C SER A 93 -11.47 3.39 -14.03
N GLY A 94 -10.57 3.80 -14.93
CA GLY A 94 -9.53 4.77 -14.60
C GLY A 94 -10.12 6.02 -13.97
N SER A 95 -9.66 6.38 -12.78
CA SER A 95 -9.99 7.63 -12.13
C SER A 95 -8.98 8.71 -12.53
N ARG A 96 -9.43 9.96 -12.54
CA ARG A 96 -8.56 11.10 -12.74
C ARG A 96 -7.92 11.61 -11.43
N TYR A 97 -8.37 11.12 -10.27
CA TYR A 97 -7.89 11.56 -8.96
C TYR A 97 -7.04 10.49 -8.30
N THR A 98 -5.97 10.95 -7.62
CA THR A 98 -5.04 10.10 -6.87
C THR A 98 -4.71 10.79 -5.55
N ASP A 99 -5.28 10.33 -4.45
CA ASP A 99 -5.04 10.87 -3.10
C ASP A 99 -4.13 9.94 -2.29
N ILE A 100 -2.84 9.98 -2.58
CA ILE A 100 -1.83 9.18 -1.87
C ILE A 100 -1.73 9.63 -0.40
N THR A 101 -1.75 10.92 -0.16
CA THR A 101 -1.66 11.49 1.19
C THR A 101 -2.77 10.97 2.09
N GLY A 102 -4.02 11.01 1.61
CA GLY A 102 -5.14 10.45 2.36
C GLY A 102 -5.02 8.95 2.59
N GLY A 103 -4.53 8.23 1.58
CA GLY A 103 -4.25 6.80 1.71
C GLY A 103 -3.19 6.49 2.77
N LEU A 104 -2.14 7.30 2.86
CA LEU A 104 -1.10 7.15 3.89
C LEU A 104 -1.66 7.40 5.30
N ILE A 105 -2.54 8.38 5.46
CA ILE A 105 -3.20 8.66 6.74
C ILE A 105 -4.02 7.45 7.19
N GLN A 106 -4.86 6.92 6.34
CA GLN A 106 -5.68 5.74 6.64
C GLN A 106 -4.82 4.49 6.88
N GLY A 107 -3.75 4.34 6.10
CA GLY A 107 -2.79 3.26 6.28
C GLY A 107 -2.10 3.30 7.64
N ALA A 108 -1.67 4.47 8.07
CA ALA A 108 -1.06 4.66 9.38
C ALA A 108 -2.04 4.31 10.52
N GLU A 109 -3.29 4.74 10.40
CA GLU A 109 -4.34 4.40 11.37
C GLU A 109 -4.56 2.88 11.45
N PHE A 110 -4.73 2.23 10.30
CA PHE A 110 -4.90 0.77 10.25
C PHE A 110 -3.73 0.05 10.91
N LEU A 111 -2.49 0.40 10.55
CA LEU A 111 -1.30 -0.25 11.08
C LEU A 111 -1.16 -0.07 12.58
N ASN A 112 -1.49 1.11 13.10
CA ASN A 112 -1.45 1.38 14.54
C ASN A 112 -2.51 0.59 15.30
N GLU A 113 -3.70 0.43 14.74
CA GLU A 113 -4.78 -0.36 15.35
C GLU A 113 -4.43 -1.84 15.47
N THR A 114 -3.62 -2.38 14.57
CA THR A 114 -3.22 -3.79 14.62
C THR A 114 -2.31 -4.12 15.80
N GLY A 115 -1.56 -3.15 16.32
CA GLY A 115 -0.55 -3.37 17.36
C GLY A 115 0.62 -4.23 16.89
N ALA A 116 0.79 -4.46 15.58
CA ALA A 116 1.86 -5.27 15.02
C ALA A 116 3.24 -4.68 15.30
N GLY A 117 4.23 -5.55 15.51
CA GLY A 117 5.62 -5.15 15.71
C GLY A 117 6.31 -4.69 14.43
N SER A 118 5.86 -5.16 13.27
CA SER A 118 6.35 -4.75 11.95
C SER A 118 5.22 -4.16 11.13
N LYS A 119 5.42 -2.95 10.62
CA LYS A 119 4.40 -2.18 9.90
C LYS A 119 4.95 -1.72 8.56
N THR A 120 4.24 -2.07 7.49
CA THR A 120 4.65 -1.72 6.13
C THR A 120 3.49 -1.11 5.35
N ILE A 121 3.74 -0.01 4.67
CA ILE A 121 2.85 0.53 3.63
C ILE A 121 3.50 0.27 2.28
N ILE A 122 2.75 -0.34 1.37
CA ILE A 122 3.14 -0.51 -0.03
C ILE A 122 2.30 0.45 -0.85
N ILE A 123 2.94 1.24 -1.71
CA ILE A 123 2.26 2.16 -2.62
C ILE A 123 2.54 1.70 -4.04
N PHE A 124 1.54 1.11 -4.69
CA PHE A 124 1.61 0.69 -6.08
C PHE A 124 1.12 1.83 -6.96
N SER A 125 2.04 2.71 -7.38
CA SER A 125 1.74 3.97 -8.07
C SER A 125 2.99 4.56 -8.71
N ASP A 126 2.80 5.46 -9.69
CA ASP A 126 3.85 6.33 -10.21
C ASP A 126 4.16 7.51 -9.27
N MET A 127 3.47 7.57 -8.14
CA MET A 127 3.64 8.59 -7.10
C MET A 127 3.24 10.01 -7.51
N GLN A 128 2.53 10.16 -8.62
CA GLN A 128 1.96 11.45 -9.01
C GLN A 128 0.58 11.61 -8.38
N GLU A 129 0.50 12.51 -7.43
CA GLU A 129 -0.75 12.84 -6.75
C GLU A 129 -1.56 13.84 -7.57
N GLU A 130 -2.83 13.52 -7.80
CA GLU A 130 -3.79 14.40 -8.44
C GLU A 130 -4.98 14.60 -7.52
N LEU A 131 -5.05 15.79 -6.90
CA LEU A 131 -6.12 16.17 -5.99
C LEU A 131 -7.00 17.21 -6.65
N ASP A 132 -8.28 17.24 -6.25
CA ASP A 132 -9.15 18.36 -6.56
C ASP A 132 -8.58 19.62 -5.89
N LYS A 133 -8.62 20.75 -6.62
CA LYS A 133 -8.09 22.04 -6.13
C LYS A 133 -8.69 22.50 -4.80
N VAL A 134 -9.81 21.93 -4.39
CA VAL A 134 -10.52 22.26 -3.16
C VAL A 134 -10.05 21.41 -1.98
N THR A 135 -9.34 20.31 -2.24
CA THR A 135 -8.89 19.39 -1.19
C THR A 135 -7.41 19.66 -0.87
N GLN A 136 -7.15 20.76 -0.17
CA GLN A 136 -5.83 20.97 0.42
C GLN A 136 -5.77 20.25 1.76
N ARG A 137 -4.78 19.37 1.89
CA ARG A 137 -4.51 18.68 3.16
C ARG A 137 -3.13 19.06 3.67
N ASP A 138 -3.10 20.04 4.56
CA ASP A 138 -1.96 20.30 5.45
C ASP A 138 -2.10 19.43 6.69
N PHE A 139 -1.90 18.12 6.54
CA PHE A 139 -2.08 17.20 7.64
C PHE A 139 -0.73 16.61 8.07
N PRO A 140 -0.31 16.76 9.34
CA PRO A 140 0.86 16.05 9.83
C PRO A 140 0.53 14.55 9.88
N ILE A 141 1.16 13.78 8.99
CA ILE A 141 1.07 12.32 8.99
C ILE A 141 2.15 11.79 9.91
N SER A 142 1.80 11.00 10.93
CA SER A 142 2.78 10.27 11.71
C SER A 142 2.94 8.86 11.13
N LEU A 143 4.14 8.59 10.61
CA LEU A 143 4.55 7.29 10.08
C LEU A 143 5.59 6.61 10.98
N LYS A 144 5.59 6.95 12.26
CA LYS A 144 6.57 6.41 13.21
C LYS A 144 6.56 4.88 13.20
N GLY A 145 7.74 4.29 12.96
CA GLY A 145 7.92 2.85 12.93
C GLY A 145 7.41 2.17 11.67
N VAL A 146 6.92 2.92 10.70
CA VAL A 146 6.39 2.39 9.44
C VAL A 146 7.46 2.37 8.36
N ARG A 147 7.55 1.23 7.67
CA ARG A 147 8.34 1.08 6.46
C ARG A 147 7.47 1.39 5.25
N VAL A 148 7.92 2.27 4.38
CA VAL A 148 7.18 2.65 3.17
C VAL A 148 7.92 2.17 1.93
N VAL A 149 7.22 1.40 1.09
CA VAL A 149 7.74 0.84 -0.15
C VAL A 149 6.90 1.36 -1.32
N ALA A 150 7.51 2.15 -2.18
CA ALA A 150 6.89 2.59 -3.42
C ALA A 150 7.23 1.59 -4.53
N VAL A 151 6.21 1.03 -5.17
CA VAL A 151 6.36 0.10 -6.28
C VAL A 151 5.85 0.77 -7.55
N ASN A 152 6.76 1.13 -8.43
CA ASN A 152 6.43 1.75 -9.70
C ASN A 152 6.92 0.87 -10.86
N VAL A 153 6.00 0.17 -11.50
CA VAL A 153 6.28 -0.77 -12.60
C VAL A 153 6.14 -0.14 -13.98
N VAL A 154 5.56 1.07 -14.07
CA VAL A 154 5.36 1.80 -15.32
C VAL A 154 5.79 3.24 -15.14
N LYS A 155 6.66 3.71 -16.02
CA LYS A 155 7.04 5.14 -16.07
C LYS A 155 6.06 5.91 -16.95
N LEU A 156 5.74 7.13 -16.56
CA LEU A 156 4.99 8.05 -17.39
C LEU A 156 5.81 8.44 -18.63
N LYS A 157 5.15 8.78 -19.73
CA LYS A 157 5.84 9.28 -20.93
C LYS A 157 6.70 10.49 -20.61
N THR A 158 6.21 11.40 -19.76
CA THR A 158 6.96 12.56 -19.28
C THR A 158 8.21 12.19 -18.50
N ASP A 159 8.18 11.09 -17.74
CA ASP A 159 9.33 10.58 -16.99
C ASP A 159 10.40 10.01 -17.92
N ASN A 160 10.01 9.45 -19.06
CA ASN A 160 10.94 8.96 -20.08
C ASN A 160 11.63 10.11 -20.84
N ILE A 161 10.91 11.23 -21.03
CA ILE A 161 11.45 12.43 -21.68
C ILE A 161 12.39 13.18 -20.73
N ASP A 162 12.02 13.31 -19.46
CA ASP A 162 12.84 13.97 -18.44
C ASP A 162 12.87 13.13 -17.15
N PRO A 163 13.86 12.22 -17.03
CA PRO A 163 14.02 11.38 -15.84
C PRO A 163 14.17 12.16 -14.54
N ARG A 164 14.61 13.41 -14.60
CA ARG A 164 14.78 14.26 -13.40
C ARG A 164 13.45 14.59 -12.75
N LYS A 165 12.36 14.68 -13.51
CA LYS A 165 11.00 14.89 -12.96
C LYS A 165 10.56 13.72 -12.08
N TYR A 166 10.81 12.50 -12.55
CA TYR A 166 10.51 11.29 -11.80
C TYR A 166 11.35 11.21 -10.52
N MET A 167 12.65 11.41 -10.63
CA MET A 167 13.57 11.39 -9.49
C MET A 167 13.21 12.46 -8.46
N GLY A 168 12.92 13.67 -8.92
CA GLY A 168 12.50 14.78 -8.04
C GLY A 168 11.19 14.49 -7.32
N ARG A 169 10.24 13.83 -7.99
CA ARG A 169 8.96 13.42 -7.38
C ARG A 169 9.19 12.39 -6.28
N LEU A 170 10.02 11.38 -6.51
CA LEU A 170 10.35 10.37 -5.52
C LEU A 170 11.12 10.96 -4.33
N GLU A 171 12.07 11.86 -4.58
CA GLU A 171 12.81 12.56 -3.52
C GLU A 171 11.87 13.40 -2.64
N ALA A 172 10.90 14.07 -3.24
CA ALA A 172 9.90 14.84 -2.51
C ALA A 172 9.06 13.95 -1.59
N TRP A 173 8.63 12.79 -2.08
CA TRP A 173 7.90 11.82 -1.25
C TRP A 173 8.77 11.24 -0.15
N GLN A 174 10.02 10.88 -0.46
CA GLN A 174 10.97 10.39 0.53
C GLN A 174 11.13 11.38 1.67
N LYS A 175 11.32 12.65 1.35
CA LYS A 175 11.46 13.71 2.35
C LYS A 175 10.22 13.85 3.23
N ARG A 176 9.02 13.83 2.63
CA ARG A 176 7.75 13.88 3.38
C ARG A 176 7.59 12.70 4.31
N VAL A 177 7.88 11.51 3.81
CA VAL A 177 7.74 10.24 4.53
C VAL A 177 8.74 10.15 5.68
N GLU A 178 9.99 10.52 5.45
CA GLU A 178 11.02 10.56 6.49
C GLU A 178 10.74 11.63 7.55
N THR A 179 10.29 12.80 7.13
CA THR A 179 9.87 13.87 8.06
C THR A 179 8.70 13.43 8.93
N ALA A 180 7.81 12.59 8.40
CA ALA A 180 6.70 12.01 9.15
C ALA A 180 7.12 10.89 10.11
N GLY A 181 8.39 10.53 10.14
CA GLY A 181 8.96 9.58 11.08
C GLY A 181 9.09 8.15 10.57
N ALA A 182 8.91 7.91 9.28
CA ALA A 182 9.04 6.57 8.70
C ALA A 182 10.40 5.95 9.02
N ARG A 183 10.36 4.66 9.31
CA ARG A 183 11.55 3.87 9.60
C ARG A 183 12.43 3.64 8.37
N GLU A 184 11.80 3.50 7.21
CA GLU A 184 12.48 3.20 5.94
C GLU A 184 11.64 3.71 4.77
N TRP A 185 12.32 4.17 3.74
CA TRP A 185 11.77 4.44 2.42
C TRP A 185 12.52 3.60 1.38
N ARG A 186 11.77 2.86 0.55
CA ARG A 186 12.35 2.06 -0.52
C ARG A 186 11.54 2.21 -1.80
N VAL A 187 12.21 2.19 -2.94
CA VAL A 187 11.59 2.20 -4.27
C VAL A 187 11.91 0.90 -4.99
N ILE A 188 10.90 0.26 -5.55
CA ILE A 188 11.01 -0.97 -6.35
C ILE A 188 10.38 -0.70 -7.71
N ASN A 189 11.11 -1.00 -8.78
CA ASN A 189 10.69 -0.71 -10.17
C ASN A 189 10.30 -1.96 -10.96
N ASN A 190 10.43 -3.15 -10.38
CA ASN A 190 10.05 -4.41 -11.01
C ASN A 190 9.62 -5.43 -9.96
N LEU A 191 9.05 -6.55 -10.40
CA LEU A 191 8.54 -7.60 -9.51
C LEU A 191 9.52 -8.76 -9.31
N ASP A 192 10.78 -8.63 -9.71
CA ASP A 192 11.78 -9.71 -9.62
C ASP A 192 12.20 -9.99 -8.18
N ARG A 193 12.04 -9.02 -7.29
CA ARG A 193 12.46 -9.09 -5.89
C ARG A 193 11.29 -8.83 -4.94
N LEU A 194 10.21 -9.63 -5.08
CA LEU A 194 9.06 -9.52 -4.16
C LEU A 194 9.44 -9.77 -2.70
N ASP A 195 10.45 -10.61 -2.46
CA ASP A 195 11.01 -10.86 -1.12
C ASP A 195 11.48 -9.57 -0.44
N ALA A 196 11.97 -8.60 -1.21
CA ALA A 196 12.42 -7.30 -0.69
C ALA A 196 11.27 -6.44 -0.13
N ILE A 197 10.03 -6.69 -0.55
CA ILE A 197 8.84 -5.96 -0.06
C ILE A 197 8.59 -6.25 1.41
N LEU A 198 8.80 -7.50 1.83
CA LEU A 198 8.63 -7.95 3.21
C LEU A 198 9.95 -8.28 3.91
N ALA A 199 11.07 -7.77 3.43
CA ALA A 199 12.35 -8.05 4.07
C ALA A 199 12.29 -7.70 5.56
N ARG A 200 12.48 -8.73 6.38
CA ARG A 200 12.58 -8.60 7.83
C ARG A 200 13.99 -8.11 8.15
N GLY A 201 14.08 -6.87 8.57
CA GLY A 201 15.31 -6.32 9.09
C GLY A 201 15.31 -6.36 10.60
#